data_19040679d69efca8105a4af029a66bee
#
_entry.id   19040679d69efca8105a4af029a66bee
#
_cell.length_a   1.000
_cell.length_b   1.000
_cell.length_c   1.000
_cell.angle_alpha   90.00
_cell.angle_beta   90.00
_cell.angle_gamma   90.00
#
_symmetry.space_group_name_H-M   'P 1'
#
loop_
_entity.id
_entity.type
_entity.pdbx_description
1 polymer ?
#
loop_
_entity_poly.entity_id
_entity_poly.type
_entity_poly.pdbx_seq_one_letter_code
_entity_poly.pdbx_strand_id
1 'polypeptide(L)' 'MVGTALPHDLQIIADMIAPKSRVLDVGCGDGALLDYLAQEKQVDGRGIELSQSGVNACVARGLSVIQGDADTD' A
#
# COMPACT_ATOMS: atom_id res chain seq x y z
N MET A 1 -0.92 -18.08 -8.61
CA MET A 1 -1.22 -17.30 -8.49
C MET A 1 -1.11 -16.28 -8.85
N VAL A 2 -1.20 -15.65 -8.85
CA VAL A 2 -1.10 -14.78 -9.14
C VAL A 2 -1.27 -13.68 -8.93
N GLY A 3 -1.58 -13.28 -8.82
CA GLY A 3 -1.98 -12.23 -8.55
C GLY A 3 -1.45 -11.04 -8.11
N THR A 4 -0.52 -10.64 -8.56
CA THR A 4 0.05 -9.34 -8.24
C THR A 4 -0.31 -8.28 -9.28
N ALA A 5 -1.26 -8.60 -10.15
CA ALA A 5 -1.68 -7.63 -11.16
C ALA A 5 -2.36 -6.43 -10.51
N LEU A 6 -1.95 -5.23 -10.88
CA LEU A 6 -2.51 -3.99 -10.40
C LEU A 6 -3.36 -3.33 -11.49
N PRO A 7 -4.37 -2.52 -11.09
CA PRO A 7 -4.97 -1.60 -12.05
C PRO A 7 -3.89 -0.76 -12.74
N HIS A 8 -4.15 -0.38 -13.98
CA HIS A 8 -3.14 0.26 -14.83
C HIS A 8 -2.53 1.52 -14.20
N ASP A 9 -3.35 2.36 -13.57
CA ASP A 9 -2.89 3.59 -12.93
C ASP A 9 -1.96 3.29 -11.75
N LEU A 10 -2.26 2.28 -10.95
CA LEU A 10 -1.39 1.90 -9.85
C LEU A 10 -0.09 1.25 -10.36
N GLN A 11 -0.16 0.54 -11.48
CA GLN A 11 1.05 -0.03 -12.07
C GLN A 11 2.02 1.06 -12.50
N ILE A 12 1.53 2.15 -13.08
CA ILE A 12 2.36 3.28 -13.46
C ILE A 12 3.07 3.85 -12.23
N ILE A 13 2.34 4.03 -11.13
CA ILE A 13 2.92 4.54 -9.88
C ILE A 13 3.97 3.56 -9.36
N ALA A 14 3.65 2.28 -9.34
CA ALA A 14 4.58 1.26 -8.84
C ALA A 14 5.89 1.25 -9.63
N ASP A 15 5.80 1.44 -10.95
CA ASP A 15 6.98 1.43 -11.81
C ASP A 15 7.93 2.60 -11.53
N MET A 16 7.41 3.66 -10.91
CA MET A 16 8.20 4.84 -10.56
C MET A 16 8.93 4.70 -9.23
N ILE A 17 8.63 3.67 -8.46
CA ILE A 17 9.17 3.50 -7.12
C ILE A 17 10.37 2.57 -7.17
N ALA A 18 11.48 3.02 -6.60
CA ALA A 18 12.72 2.23 -6.59
C ALA A 18 12.57 0.99 -5.72
N PRO A 19 13.15 -0.16 -6.14
CA PRO A 19 13.16 -1.34 -5.27
C PRO A 19 13.85 -1.06 -3.94
N LYS A 20 13.37 -1.71 -2.90
CA LYS A 20 13.95 -1.67 -1.54
C LYS A 20 13.88 -0.28 -0.89
N SER A 21 13.08 0.62 -1.43
CA SER A 21 12.89 1.95 -0.86
C SER A 21 11.89 1.89 0.29
N ARG A 22 11.77 3.01 1.02
CA ARG A 22 10.73 3.22 2.01
C ARG A 22 9.63 4.05 1.39
N VAL A 23 8.38 3.64 1.62
CA VAL A 23 7.22 4.30 1.02
C VAL A 23 6.15 4.51 2.09
N LEU A 24 5.61 5.71 2.14
CA LEU A 24 4.40 6.00 2.91
C LEU A 24 3.27 6.23 1.91
N ASP A 25 2.23 5.41 2.00
CA ASP A 25 1.06 5.51 1.13
C ASP A 25 -0.09 6.15 1.92
N VAL A 26 -0.38 7.40 1.64
CA VAL A 26 -1.46 8.13 2.29
C VAL A 26 -2.76 7.85 1.54
N GLY A 27 -3.75 7.30 2.28
CA GLY A 27 -4.99 6.85 1.65
C GLY A 27 -4.79 5.53 0.93
N CYS A 28 -4.15 4.57 1.58
CA CYS A 28 -3.73 3.32 0.93
C CYS A 28 -4.89 2.37 0.57
N GLY A 29 -6.11 2.67 0.99
CA GLY A 29 -7.26 1.85 0.66
C GLY A 29 -7.12 0.41 1.16
N ASP A 30 -7.34 -0.54 0.29
CA ASP A 30 -7.23 -1.96 0.63
C ASP A 30 -5.79 -2.48 0.64
N GLY A 31 -4.83 -1.64 0.33
CA GLY A 31 -3.42 -2.00 0.38
C GLY A 31 -2.87 -2.68 -0.86
N ALA A 32 -3.61 -2.68 -1.97
CA ALA A 32 -3.17 -3.39 -3.18
C ALA A 32 -1.79 -2.90 -3.66
N LEU A 33 -1.57 -1.58 -3.67
CA LEU A 33 -0.29 -1.03 -4.10
C LEU A 33 0.83 -1.40 -3.13
N LEU A 34 0.61 -1.23 -1.82
CA LEU A 34 1.62 -1.58 -0.82
C LEU A 34 1.98 -3.06 -0.88
N ASP A 35 0.97 -3.92 -1.05
CA ASP A 35 1.20 -5.36 -1.13
C ASP A 35 2.06 -5.69 -2.36
N TYR A 36 1.70 -5.12 -3.51
CA TYR A 36 2.48 -5.31 -4.73
C TYR A 36 3.94 -4.87 -4.53
N LEU A 37 4.14 -3.68 -3.96
CA LEU A 37 5.49 -3.15 -3.73
C LEU A 37 6.30 -4.03 -2.79
N ALA A 38 5.68 -4.56 -1.76
CA ALA A 38 6.36 -5.46 -0.83
C ALA A 38 6.77 -6.76 -1.52
N GLN A 39 5.87 -7.34 -2.33
CA GLN A 39 6.12 -8.63 -2.97
C GLN A 39 7.08 -8.52 -4.14
N GLU A 40 6.92 -7.50 -4.99
CA GLU A 40 7.63 -7.41 -6.26
C GLU A 40 8.89 -6.56 -6.19
N LYS A 41 8.96 -5.62 -5.25
CA LYS A 41 10.08 -4.69 -5.17
C LYS A 41 10.76 -4.65 -3.79
N GLN A 42 10.31 -5.48 -2.86
CA GLN A 42 10.85 -5.54 -1.50
C GLN A 42 10.87 -4.16 -0.82
N VAL A 43 9.84 -3.38 -1.06
CA VAL A 43 9.69 -2.06 -0.47
C VAL A 43 9.29 -2.17 0.99
N ASP A 44 9.87 -1.32 1.84
CA ASP A 44 9.43 -1.16 3.23
C ASP A 44 8.29 -0.14 3.24
N GLY A 45 7.06 -0.63 3.16
CA GLY A 45 5.88 0.22 3.02
C GLY A 45 5.11 0.40 4.31
N ARG A 46 4.57 1.60 4.46
CA ARG A 46 3.65 1.95 5.54
C ARG A 46 2.45 2.64 4.92
N GLY A 47 1.30 2.48 5.53
CA GLY A 47 0.09 3.13 5.02
C GLY A 47 -0.65 3.89 6.09
N ILE A 48 -1.39 4.90 5.67
CA ILE A 48 -2.37 5.61 6.48
C ILE A 48 -3.70 5.51 5.75
N GLU A 49 -4.74 5.05 6.44
CA GLU A 49 -6.04 4.85 5.82
C GLU A 49 -7.14 5.31 6.77
N LEU A 50 -8.06 6.11 6.26
CA LEU A 50 -9.15 6.67 7.05
C LEU A 50 -10.22 5.63 7.38
N SER A 51 -10.57 4.77 6.43
CA SER A 51 -11.67 3.83 6.62
C SER A 51 -11.24 2.59 7.39
N GLN A 52 -12.13 2.14 8.30
CA GLN A 52 -11.86 0.92 9.05
C GLN A 52 -11.79 -0.30 8.13
N SER A 53 -12.65 -0.35 7.10
CA SER A 53 -12.64 -1.47 6.18
C SER A 53 -11.32 -1.55 5.39
N GLY A 54 -10.77 -0.40 5.00
CA GLY A 54 -9.48 -0.37 4.34
C GLY A 54 -8.35 -0.85 5.26
N VAL A 55 -8.34 -0.39 6.51
CA VAL A 55 -7.36 -0.84 7.48
C VAL A 55 -7.46 -2.35 7.69
N ASN A 56 -8.67 -2.87 7.83
CA ASN A 56 -8.86 -4.30 8.03
C ASN A 56 -8.36 -5.12 6.83
N ALA A 57 -8.59 -4.62 5.62
CA ALA A 57 -8.10 -5.27 4.42
C ALA A 57 -6.58 -5.29 4.37
N CYS A 58 -5.94 -4.18 4.74
CA CYS A 58 -4.49 -4.10 4.80
C CYS A 58 -3.90 -5.05 5.84
N VAL A 59 -4.51 -5.11 7.00
CA VAL A 59 -4.05 -6.02 8.07
C VAL A 59 -4.18 -7.46 7.62
N ALA A 60 -5.26 -7.81 6.91
CA ALA A 60 -5.44 -9.14 6.38
C ALA A 60 -4.36 -9.52 5.35
N ARG A 61 -3.76 -8.54 4.68
CA ARG A 61 -2.64 -8.75 3.77
C ARG A 61 -1.28 -8.78 4.48
N GLY A 62 -1.26 -8.53 5.79
CA GLY A 62 -0.02 -8.46 6.56
C GLY A 62 0.73 -7.15 6.43
N LEU A 63 0.04 -6.08 6.05
CA LEU A 63 0.65 -4.78 5.84
C LEU A 63 0.66 -3.94 7.12
N SER A 64 1.61 -3.02 7.21
CA SER A 64 1.75 -2.06 8.30
C SER A 64 0.96 -0.80 7.97
N VAL A 65 -0.23 -0.68 8.54
CA VAL A 65 -1.13 0.43 8.26
C VAL A 65 -1.72 0.95 9.56
N ILE A 66 -1.81 2.26 9.69
CA ILE A 66 -2.52 2.88 10.80
C ILE A 66 -3.79 3.56 10.28
N GLN A 67 -4.81 3.56 11.12
CA GLN A 67 -6.03 4.29 10.82
C GLN A 67 -5.84 5.73 11.24
N GLY A 68 -6.12 6.64 10.32
CA GLY A 68 -6.01 8.06 10.62
C GLY A 68 -6.22 8.92 9.41
N ASP A 69 -6.27 10.22 9.66
CA ASP A 69 -6.37 11.25 8.64
C ASP A 69 -5.05 12.01 8.62
N ALA A 70 -4.36 11.97 7.49
CA ALA A 70 -3.06 12.63 7.35
C ALA A 70 -3.15 14.16 7.53
N ASP A 71 -4.35 14.74 7.34
CA ASP A 71 -4.59 16.17 7.53
C ASP A 71 -4.90 16.54 8.97
N THR A 72 -4.95 15.57 9.87
CA THR A 72 -5.25 15.81 11.28
C THR A 72 -3.97 16.12 12.04
N ASP A 73 -4.00 17.18 12.81
CA ASP A 73 -2.85 17.56 13.64
C ASP A 73 -2.74 16.71 14.88
#